data_775b98fa50c61e9840c0e3ae9e2fd18d
#
_entry.id   775b98fa50c61e9840c0e3ae9e2fd18d
#
_cell.length_a   1.000
_cell.length_b   1.000
_cell.length_c   1.000
_cell.angle_alpha   90.00
_cell.angle_beta   90.00
_cell.angle_gamma   90.00
#
_symmetry.space_group_name_H-M   'P 1'
#
loop_
_entity.id
_entity.type
_entity.pdbx_description
1 polymer ?
#
loop_
_entity_poly.entity_id
_entity_poly.type
_entity_poly.pdbx_seq_one_letter_code
_entity_poly.pdbx_strand_id
1 'polypeptide(L)'
;MVEGTEVKRGHRVEFGRRSAYPSYRVQHHIYNLLMLPTCLPRVAVVALATLAIACGDLTQPKASTPSLQLNYSVYALTGTQVGVTNAINFFAGPARVDAAFSFDVALDLDPTGKILVYPVRAMAGPLAGTIPTRVGLQTVSGTFEALRTAPASGYDTISVKSVTPGTVMAVELIQQTSLACAYSLNGSAMYAKFVVDSVDLPSRRLFLRTVIDANCGFRSLVPDSIPTS
;
A
#
# COMPACT_ATOMS: atom_id res chain seq x y z
N MET A 1 -47.22 -30.04 -21.61
CA MET A 1 -48.03 -28.88 -21.22
C MET A 1 -47.11 -27.76 -20.91
N VAL A 2 -47.11 -26.76 -21.78
CA VAL A 2 -46.25 -25.58 -21.80
C VAL A 2 -47.08 -24.41 -21.27
N GLU A 3 -46.55 -23.67 -20.34
CA GLU A 3 -46.98 -22.31 -19.97
C GLU A 3 -45.72 -21.54 -19.64
N GLY A 4 -45.36 -20.63 -20.32
CA GLY A 4 -45.58 -19.37 -20.91
C GLY A 4 -45.63 -18.27 -19.84
N THR A 5 -44.48 -17.61 -19.47
CA THR A 5 -44.51 -16.42 -18.63
C THR A 5 -43.76 -15.27 -19.27
N GLU A 6 -44.49 -14.27 -19.43
CA GLU A 6 -44.54 -12.96 -20.00
C GLU A 6 -43.34 -12.04 -19.63
N VAL A 7 -42.76 -11.41 -20.66
CA VAL A 7 -41.78 -10.34 -20.58
C VAL A 7 -42.48 -9.03 -20.22
N LYS A 8 -42.20 -8.43 -19.08
CA LYS A 8 -42.57 -7.08 -18.73
C LYS A 8 -41.55 -6.06 -19.22
N ARG A 9 -42.06 -5.19 -20.09
CA ARG A 9 -41.37 -4.02 -20.71
C ARG A 9 -40.93 -2.98 -19.70
N GLY A 10 -39.84 -2.33 -20.10
CA GLY A 10 -39.12 -1.30 -19.43
C GLY A 10 -39.87 -0.01 -19.08
N HIS A 11 -39.38 0.59 -18.05
CA HIS A 11 -39.60 2.01 -17.77
C HIS A 11 -38.37 2.81 -18.20
N ARG A 12 -38.61 3.64 -19.21
CA ARG A 12 -37.66 4.68 -19.70
C ARG A 12 -37.81 5.87 -18.74
N VAL A 13 -36.79 6.16 -17.95
CA VAL A 13 -36.75 7.41 -17.16
C VAL A 13 -36.01 8.45 -17.96
N GLU A 14 -36.76 9.45 -18.48
CA GLU A 14 -36.19 10.65 -19.03
C GLU A 14 -35.73 11.58 -17.90
N PHE A 15 -34.42 11.82 -17.81
CA PHE A 15 -33.86 12.89 -16.99
C PHE A 15 -33.58 14.11 -17.84
N GLY A 16 -34.59 14.92 -18.03
CA GLY A 16 -34.44 16.31 -18.50
C GLY A 16 -34.33 17.25 -17.31
N ARG A 17 -33.17 17.82 -17.05
CA ARG A 17 -33.03 19.10 -16.38
C ARG A 17 -31.74 19.77 -16.80
N ARG A 18 -31.93 20.74 -17.70
CA ARG A 18 -30.93 21.77 -17.98
C ARG A 18 -30.85 22.70 -16.77
N SER A 19 -29.74 22.72 -16.10
CA SER A 19 -29.41 23.74 -15.12
C SER A 19 -28.72 24.88 -15.85
N ALA A 20 -29.39 26.00 -15.93
CA ALA A 20 -28.84 27.25 -16.43
C ALA A 20 -27.92 27.86 -15.36
N TYR A 21 -26.64 27.98 -15.65
CA TYR A 21 -25.72 28.76 -14.84
C TYR A 21 -25.86 30.24 -15.17
N PRO A 22 -25.97 31.13 -14.17
CA PRO A 22 -25.96 32.57 -14.41
C PRO A 22 -24.52 33.01 -14.75
N SER A 23 -24.39 33.65 -15.90
CA SER A 23 -23.14 34.31 -16.34
C SER A 23 -22.87 35.53 -15.48
N TYR A 24 -21.89 35.47 -14.61
CA TYR A 24 -21.36 36.64 -13.92
C TYR A 24 -20.54 37.47 -14.88
N ARG A 25 -21.05 38.64 -15.20
CA ARG A 25 -20.37 39.68 -15.96
C ARG A 25 -19.34 40.33 -15.03
N VAL A 26 -18.08 40.03 -15.20
CA VAL A 26 -16.98 40.71 -14.51
C VAL A 26 -16.84 42.12 -15.13
N GLN A 27 -17.20 43.10 -14.35
CA GLN A 27 -17.06 44.51 -14.69
C GLN A 27 -15.63 44.94 -14.37
N HIS A 28 -14.81 45.14 -15.41
CA HIS A 28 -13.47 45.68 -15.27
C HIS A 28 -13.52 47.16 -14.83
N HIS A 29 -13.31 47.39 -13.55
CA HIS A 29 -12.96 48.72 -13.06
C HIS A 29 -11.45 48.92 -13.29
N ILE A 30 -11.14 49.71 -14.31
CA ILE A 30 -9.80 50.25 -14.53
C ILE A 30 -9.59 51.34 -13.50
N TYR A 31 -8.88 51.04 -12.43
CA TYR A 31 -8.38 52.05 -11.52
C TYR A 31 -7.08 52.62 -12.10
N ASN A 32 -7.16 53.89 -12.47
CA ASN A 32 -6.02 54.75 -12.72
C ASN A 32 -5.14 54.75 -11.46
N LEU A 33 -4.05 53.99 -11.45
CA LEU A 33 -3.07 54.05 -10.38
C LEU A 33 -2.11 55.20 -10.70
N LEU A 34 -2.29 56.30 -9.94
CA LEU A 34 -1.44 57.46 -9.89
C LEU A 34 0.03 57.04 -9.73
N MET A 35 0.90 57.74 -10.47
CA MET A 35 2.33 57.72 -10.32
C MET A 35 2.73 58.02 -8.87
N LEU A 36 3.21 56.98 -8.16
CA LEU A 36 3.95 57.11 -6.91
C LEU A 36 5.45 57.27 -7.22
N PRO A 37 6.16 58.23 -6.58
CA PRO A 37 7.56 58.50 -6.87
C PRO A 37 8.44 57.30 -6.46
N THR A 38 9.40 57.04 -7.33
CA THR A 38 10.39 55.95 -7.23
C THR A 38 11.41 56.15 -6.09
N CYS A 39 10.95 55.97 -4.86
CA CYS A 39 11.83 55.85 -3.70
C CYS A 39 11.36 54.71 -2.77
N LEU A 40 11.23 53.51 -3.31
CA LEU A 40 11.14 52.31 -2.46
C LEU A 40 12.57 51.98 -2.02
N PRO A 41 12.84 52.02 -0.74
CA PRO A 41 14.20 51.77 -0.23
C PRO A 41 14.58 50.31 -0.56
N ARG A 42 15.80 50.12 -1.02
CA ARG A 42 16.41 48.80 -1.28
C ARG A 42 16.30 47.81 -0.11
N VAL A 43 15.89 48.27 1.06
CA VAL A 43 15.62 47.50 2.28
C VAL A 43 14.40 46.57 2.12
N ALA A 44 13.35 46.95 1.36
CA ALA A 44 12.16 46.11 1.19
C ALA A 44 12.43 44.87 0.34
N VAL A 45 13.32 44.97 -0.63
CA VAL A 45 13.72 43.86 -1.50
C VAL A 45 14.55 42.81 -0.73
N VAL A 46 15.43 43.28 0.18
CA VAL A 46 16.23 42.40 1.03
C VAL A 46 15.35 41.67 2.06
N ALA A 47 14.33 42.32 2.63
CA ALA A 47 13.41 41.72 3.55
C ALA A 47 12.51 40.64 2.89
N LEU A 48 12.10 40.83 1.62
CA LEU A 48 11.36 39.78 0.89
C LEU A 48 12.24 38.58 0.53
N ALA A 49 13.53 38.81 0.22
CA ALA A 49 14.46 37.74 -0.11
C ALA A 49 14.81 36.87 1.13
N THR A 50 14.84 37.44 2.33
CA THR A 50 15.09 36.68 3.56
C THR A 50 13.89 35.86 4.01
N LEU A 51 12.66 36.27 3.70
CA LEU A 51 11.43 35.47 3.94
C LEU A 51 11.34 34.26 3.03
N ALA A 52 11.91 34.28 1.83
CA ALA A 52 11.93 33.15 0.91
C ALA A 52 12.90 32.03 1.34
N ILE A 53 13.92 32.34 2.16
CA ILE A 53 14.89 31.33 2.65
C ILE A 53 14.38 30.60 3.91
N ALA A 54 13.39 31.17 4.62
CA ALA A 54 12.80 30.56 5.81
C ALA A 54 11.75 29.45 5.49
N CYS A 55 11.39 29.22 4.23
CA CYS A 55 10.53 28.11 3.78
C CYS A 55 11.33 26.83 3.48
N GLY A 56 12.48 26.63 4.12
CA GLY A 56 13.18 25.37 4.08
C GLY A 56 12.46 24.31 4.94
N ASP A 57 12.17 23.18 4.34
CA ASP A 57 11.85 21.88 4.98
C ASP A 57 10.61 21.70 5.89
N LEU A 58 9.64 22.57 5.87
CA LEU A 58 8.42 22.40 6.67
C LEU A 58 7.36 21.45 6.06
N THR A 59 7.61 20.89 4.87
CA THR A 59 6.55 20.21 4.11
C THR A 59 6.73 18.70 3.95
N GLN A 60 7.88 18.13 4.27
CA GLN A 60 8.03 16.68 4.23
C GLN A 60 7.69 16.06 5.58
N PRO A 61 6.62 15.25 5.67
CA PRO A 61 6.35 14.49 6.88
C PRO A 61 7.52 13.57 7.17
N LYS A 62 8.00 13.61 8.42
CA LYS A 62 9.09 12.75 8.88
C LYS A 62 8.52 11.42 9.36
N ALA A 63 9.24 10.34 9.12
CA ALA A 63 8.93 9.06 9.76
C ALA A 63 9.08 9.21 11.28
N SER A 64 8.23 8.53 12.02
CA SER A 64 8.20 8.60 13.50
C SER A 64 8.36 7.23 14.15
N THR A 65 8.20 6.16 13.39
CA THR A 65 8.22 4.80 13.91
C THR A 65 9.41 4.04 13.32
N PRO A 66 10.22 3.36 14.14
CA PRO A 66 11.29 2.52 13.62
C PRO A 66 10.72 1.31 12.86
N SER A 67 11.45 0.85 11.85
CA SER A 67 11.11 -0.37 11.14
C SER A 67 11.28 -1.58 12.06
N LEU A 68 10.24 -2.41 12.16
CA LEU A 68 10.19 -3.51 13.11
C LEU A 68 10.61 -4.83 12.43
N GLN A 69 11.59 -5.52 13.02
CA GLN A 69 11.93 -6.89 12.62
C GLN A 69 11.25 -7.90 13.55
N LEU A 70 10.61 -8.91 12.95
CA LEU A 70 9.91 -9.97 13.66
C LEU A 70 10.23 -11.33 13.04
N ASN A 71 10.22 -12.37 13.88
CA ASN A 71 10.39 -13.75 13.48
C ASN A 71 9.10 -14.51 13.75
N TYR A 72 8.63 -15.26 12.77
CA TYR A 72 7.41 -16.04 12.87
C TYR A 72 7.61 -17.48 12.48
N SER A 73 6.63 -18.29 12.85
CA SER A 73 6.43 -19.56 12.16
C SER A 73 4.95 -19.71 11.83
N VAL A 74 4.70 -20.20 10.63
CA VAL A 74 3.36 -20.53 10.14
C VAL A 74 3.36 -21.91 9.52
N TYR A 75 2.20 -22.51 9.39
CA TYR A 75 2.04 -23.80 8.72
C TYR A 75 1.66 -23.59 7.24
N ALA A 76 1.93 -24.57 6.42
CA ALA A 76 1.41 -24.58 5.05
C ALA A 76 -0.12 -24.58 5.04
N LEU A 77 -0.69 -23.95 4.01
CA LEU A 77 -2.14 -23.85 3.84
C LEU A 77 -2.82 -25.22 3.68
N THR A 78 -2.16 -26.13 2.96
CA THR A 78 -2.68 -27.48 2.72
C THR A 78 -1.91 -28.53 3.52
N GLY A 79 -2.55 -29.67 3.81
CA GLY A 79 -1.94 -30.80 4.49
C GLY A 79 -1.60 -30.58 5.97
N THR A 80 -2.20 -29.56 6.59
CA THR A 80 -2.05 -29.24 8.03
C THR A 80 -3.41 -29.27 8.73
N GLN A 81 -3.40 -29.20 10.05
CA GLN A 81 -4.65 -29.19 10.84
C GLN A 81 -5.45 -27.92 10.58
N VAL A 82 -6.77 -28.06 10.64
CA VAL A 82 -7.68 -26.89 10.57
C VAL A 82 -7.46 -26.01 11.81
N GLY A 83 -7.39 -24.70 11.58
CA GLY A 83 -7.30 -23.71 12.66
C GLY A 83 -5.88 -23.26 13.03
N VAL A 84 -4.83 -23.85 12.43
CA VAL A 84 -3.46 -23.34 12.58
C VAL A 84 -3.24 -22.06 11.79
N THR A 85 -2.26 -21.27 12.19
CA THR A 85 -1.84 -20.08 11.45
C THR A 85 -1.10 -20.49 10.17
N ASN A 86 -1.59 -20.06 9.03
CA ASN A 86 -1.07 -20.38 7.69
C ASN A 86 -0.93 -19.15 6.78
N ALA A 87 -1.01 -17.98 7.39
CA ALA A 87 -0.91 -16.69 6.77
C ALA A 87 -0.16 -15.71 7.68
N ILE A 88 0.17 -14.54 7.14
CA ILE A 88 0.79 -13.43 7.84
C ILE A 88 -0.04 -12.18 7.60
N ASN A 89 -0.28 -11.42 8.66
CA ASN A 89 -0.57 -10.01 8.59
C ASN A 89 0.69 -9.27 9.06
N PHE A 90 1.26 -8.40 8.24
CA PHE A 90 2.56 -7.78 8.55
C PHE A 90 2.51 -6.89 9.79
N PHE A 91 1.33 -6.39 10.17
CA PHE A 91 1.15 -5.59 11.39
C PHE A 91 0.79 -6.42 12.61
N ALA A 92 -0.04 -7.44 12.42
CA ALA A 92 -0.60 -8.24 13.52
C ALA A 92 0.19 -9.55 13.77
N GLY A 93 1.03 -9.99 12.83
CA GLY A 93 1.80 -11.22 12.92
C GLY A 93 1.12 -12.43 12.27
N PRO A 94 1.37 -13.65 12.78
CA PRO A 94 0.78 -14.87 12.23
C PRO A 94 -0.74 -14.83 12.25
N ALA A 95 -1.34 -15.15 11.12
CA ALA A 95 -2.79 -15.11 10.87
C ALA A 95 -3.29 -16.45 10.32
N ARG A 96 -4.60 -16.59 10.24
CA ARG A 96 -5.26 -17.68 9.51
C ARG A 96 -5.89 -17.15 8.25
N VAL A 97 -5.89 -17.97 7.21
CA VAL A 97 -6.74 -17.72 6.06
C VAL A 97 -8.20 -17.90 6.49
N ASP A 98 -8.99 -16.86 6.31
CA ASP A 98 -10.41 -16.82 6.63
C ASP A 98 -11.23 -16.11 5.55
N ALA A 99 -12.54 -16.19 5.64
CA ALA A 99 -13.45 -15.56 4.69
C ALA A 99 -13.50 -14.02 4.80
N ALA A 100 -12.94 -13.44 5.86
CA ALA A 100 -12.83 -12.00 6.04
C ALA A 100 -11.57 -11.43 5.37
N PHE A 101 -10.67 -12.30 4.89
CA PHE A 101 -9.40 -11.91 4.28
C PHE A 101 -8.57 -10.97 5.15
N SER A 102 -8.50 -11.26 6.47
CA SER A 102 -7.81 -10.43 7.47
C SER A 102 -6.30 -10.69 7.52
N PHE A 103 -5.72 -11.18 6.44
CA PHE A 103 -4.30 -11.46 6.27
C PHE A 103 -3.75 -10.76 5.03
N ASP A 104 -2.42 -10.63 4.94
CA ASP A 104 -1.75 -10.02 3.80
C ASP A 104 -1.24 -11.06 2.80
N VAL A 105 -0.58 -12.12 3.30
CA VAL A 105 -0.07 -13.24 2.50
C VAL A 105 -0.38 -14.57 3.16
N ALA A 106 -0.77 -15.57 2.37
CA ALA A 106 -0.84 -16.96 2.78
C ALA A 106 0.34 -17.74 2.23
N LEU A 107 0.75 -18.79 2.94
CA LEU A 107 1.89 -19.63 2.58
C LEU A 107 1.48 -21.09 2.43
N ASP A 108 1.98 -21.74 1.39
CA ASP A 108 1.79 -23.18 1.19
C ASP A 108 3.09 -23.85 0.73
N LEU A 109 3.09 -25.16 0.68
CA LEU A 109 4.15 -25.99 0.13
C LEU A 109 3.60 -26.84 -1.00
N ASP A 110 4.25 -26.77 -2.15
CA ASP A 110 3.94 -27.68 -3.25
C ASP A 110 4.46 -29.10 -2.95
N PRO A 111 4.08 -30.12 -3.75
CA PRO A 111 4.58 -31.50 -3.57
C PRO A 111 6.09 -31.65 -3.71
N THR A 112 6.77 -30.68 -4.31
CA THR A 112 8.25 -30.68 -4.45
C THR A 112 8.96 -29.94 -3.32
N GLY A 113 8.22 -29.37 -2.36
CA GLY A 113 8.77 -28.62 -1.23
C GLY A 113 9.07 -27.15 -1.53
N LYS A 114 8.65 -26.62 -2.69
CA LYS A 114 8.72 -25.20 -2.97
C LYS A 114 7.65 -24.45 -2.19
N ILE A 115 7.98 -23.24 -1.81
CA ILE A 115 7.09 -22.36 -1.08
C ILE A 115 6.22 -21.61 -2.07
N LEU A 116 4.91 -21.70 -1.89
CA LEU A 116 3.92 -20.93 -2.63
C LEU A 116 3.47 -19.76 -1.77
N VAL A 117 3.62 -18.54 -2.28
CA VAL A 117 3.25 -17.29 -1.60
C VAL A 117 2.07 -16.68 -2.34
N TYR A 118 0.96 -16.58 -1.64
CA TYR A 118 -0.32 -16.08 -2.15
C TYR A 118 -0.57 -14.69 -1.58
N PRO A 119 -0.53 -13.60 -2.39
CA PRO A 119 -1.09 -12.33 -1.92
C PRO A 119 -2.60 -12.49 -1.67
N VAL A 120 -3.14 -11.75 -0.73
CA VAL A 120 -4.54 -11.90 -0.29
C VAL A 120 -5.53 -11.91 -1.46
N ARG A 121 -5.30 -11.10 -2.49
CA ARG A 121 -6.17 -11.05 -3.68
C ARG A 121 -6.11 -12.31 -4.54
N ALA A 122 -5.00 -13.03 -4.54
CA ALA A 122 -4.91 -14.33 -5.22
C ALA A 122 -5.83 -15.38 -4.58
N MET A 123 -6.01 -15.30 -3.26
CA MET A 123 -6.90 -16.20 -2.51
C MET A 123 -8.37 -15.84 -2.67
N ALA A 124 -8.68 -14.59 -2.95
CA ALA A 124 -10.05 -14.09 -3.04
C ALA A 124 -10.77 -14.45 -4.35
N GLY A 125 -10.04 -14.86 -5.39
CA GLY A 125 -10.62 -15.23 -6.68
C GLY A 125 -11.52 -14.13 -7.26
N PRO A 126 -12.81 -14.42 -7.55
CA PRO A 126 -13.75 -13.41 -8.08
C PRO A 126 -13.97 -12.22 -7.15
N LEU A 127 -13.74 -12.37 -5.85
CA LEU A 127 -13.87 -11.31 -4.84
C LEU A 127 -12.64 -10.41 -4.75
N ALA A 128 -11.57 -10.66 -5.51
CA ALA A 128 -10.32 -9.90 -5.42
C ALA A 128 -10.50 -8.38 -5.55
N GLY A 129 -11.47 -7.94 -6.34
CA GLY A 129 -11.81 -6.52 -6.51
C GLY A 129 -12.48 -5.88 -5.29
N THR A 130 -13.07 -6.67 -4.40
CA THR A 130 -13.75 -6.19 -3.18
C THR A 130 -12.84 -6.15 -1.96
N ILE A 131 -11.64 -6.78 -2.04
CA ILE A 131 -10.69 -6.79 -0.94
C ILE A 131 -10.07 -5.40 -0.79
N PRO A 132 -10.25 -4.73 0.37
CA PRO A 132 -9.76 -3.36 0.57
C PRO A 132 -8.24 -3.27 0.67
N THR A 133 -7.59 -4.34 1.12
CA THR A 133 -6.13 -4.40 1.19
C THR A 133 -5.54 -4.87 -0.15
N ARG A 134 -4.57 -4.13 -0.67
CA ARG A 134 -3.78 -4.54 -1.82
C ARG A 134 -2.37 -4.85 -1.35
N VAL A 135 -1.98 -6.09 -1.51
CA VAL A 135 -0.63 -6.59 -1.18
C VAL A 135 0.07 -6.93 -2.48
N GLY A 136 1.13 -6.23 -2.77
CA GLY A 136 2.00 -6.47 -3.91
C GLY A 136 3.25 -7.22 -3.50
N LEU A 137 3.64 -8.23 -4.26
CA LEU A 137 4.80 -9.08 -4.01
C LEU A 137 5.81 -8.96 -5.14
N GLN A 138 7.10 -8.83 -4.76
CA GLN A 138 8.21 -8.86 -5.70
C GLN A 138 9.35 -9.70 -5.13
N THR A 139 9.88 -10.64 -5.92
CA THR A 139 11.13 -11.33 -5.59
C THR A 139 12.32 -10.42 -5.85
N VAL A 140 13.25 -10.37 -4.91
CA VAL A 140 14.44 -9.53 -5.00
C VAL A 140 15.69 -10.39 -4.90
N SER A 141 16.67 -10.12 -5.77
CA SER A 141 17.99 -10.78 -5.71
C SER A 141 18.80 -10.27 -4.54
N GLY A 142 19.60 -11.14 -3.93
CA GLY A 142 20.47 -10.83 -2.81
C GLY A 142 19.97 -11.38 -1.48
N THR A 143 20.61 -10.97 -0.39
CA THR A 143 20.25 -11.43 0.96
C THR A 143 19.19 -10.55 1.61
N PHE A 144 18.55 -11.08 2.65
CA PHE A 144 17.57 -10.34 3.44
C PHE A 144 18.15 -9.05 4.02
N GLU A 145 19.38 -9.09 4.48
CA GLU A 145 20.09 -7.93 5.05
C GLU A 145 20.49 -6.91 4.00
N ALA A 146 20.78 -7.36 2.77
CA ALA A 146 21.16 -6.47 1.66
C ALA A 146 19.99 -5.65 1.13
N LEU A 147 18.75 -6.11 1.27
CA LEU A 147 17.56 -5.34 0.88
C LEU A 147 17.26 -4.28 1.94
N ARG A 148 17.86 -3.11 1.80
CA ARG A 148 17.70 -1.97 2.74
C ARG A 148 16.61 -1.00 2.34
N THR A 149 16.22 -1.00 1.05
CA THR A 149 15.18 -0.11 0.52
C THR A 149 14.24 -0.92 -0.37
N ALA A 150 12.95 -0.79 -0.15
CA ALA A 150 11.93 -1.43 -0.96
C ALA A 150 11.99 -0.92 -2.41
N PRO A 151 11.81 -1.76 -3.44
CA PRO A 151 11.67 -1.34 -4.82
C PRO A 151 10.58 -0.27 -4.99
N ALA A 152 10.75 0.63 -5.97
CA ALA A 152 9.77 1.69 -6.23
C ALA A 152 8.53 1.19 -6.99
N SER A 153 8.64 0.06 -7.68
CA SER A 153 7.59 -0.48 -8.56
C SER A 153 7.87 -1.95 -8.87
N GLY A 154 6.98 -2.58 -9.63
CA GLY A 154 7.15 -3.98 -10.06
C GLY A 154 6.48 -4.99 -9.13
N TYR A 155 5.59 -4.53 -8.26
CA TYR A 155 4.82 -5.38 -7.35
C TYR A 155 3.62 -6.03 -8.05
N ASP A 156 3.49 -7.33 -7.87
CA ASP A 156 2.40 -8.14 -8.41
C ASP A 156 1.39 -8.45 -7.28
N THR A 157 0.14 -8.12 -7.48
CA THR A 157 -0.90 -8.22 -6.45
C THR A 157 -1.82 -9.44 -6.59
N ILE A 158 -1.61 -10.24 -7.65
CA ILE A 158 -2.55 -11.32 -8.01
C ILE A 158 -1.84 -12.66 -8.18
N SER A 159 -0.62 -12.67 -8.76
CA SER A 159 0.03 -13.93 -9.09
C SER A 159 0.67 -14.58 -7.87
N VAL A 160 0.45 -15.87 -7.72
CA VAL A 160 1.15 -16.72 -6.75
C VAL A 160 2.64 -16.76 -7.10
N LYS A 161 3.51 -16.56 -6.11
CA LYS A 161 4.96 -16.69 -6.28
C LYS A 161 5.41 -18.05 -5.80
N SER A 162 6.18 -18.76 -6.63
CA SER A 162 6.82 -20.03 -6.25
C SER A 162 8.30 -19.74 -5.98
N VAL A 163 8.74 -19.96 -4.75
CA VAL A 163 10.08 -19.61 -4.29
C VAL A 163 10.71 -20.74 -3.49
N THR A 164 12.02 -20.64 -3.22
CA THR A 164 12.75 -21.56 -2.36
C THR A 164 13.13 -20.87 -1.04
N PRO A 165 13.44 -21.60 0.03
CA PRO A 165 14.01 -21.01 1.24
C PRO A 165 15.20 -20.11 0.91
N GLY A 166 15.31 -18.98 1.61
CA GLY A 166 16.30 -17.94 1.37
C GLY A 166 15.92 -16.92 0.30
N THR A 167 14.86 -17.13 -0.49
CA THR A 167 14.38 -16.12 -1.46
C THR A 167 13.80 -14.93 -0.73
N VAL A 168 14.33 -13.74 -1.00
CA VAL A 168 13.87 -12.49 -0.40
C VAL A 168 12.67 -11.93 -1.18
N MET A 169 11.63 -11.58 -0.44
CA MET A 169 10.42 -10.96 -0.97
C MET A 169 10.29 -9.53 -0.45
N ALA A 170 10.15 -8.57 -1.37
CA ALA A 170 9.68 -7.23 -1.05
C ALA A 170 8.14 -7.19 -1.14
N VAL A 171 7.55 -6.41 -0.25
CA VAL A 171 6.09 -6.30 -0.11
C VAL A 171 5.68 -4.83 -0.12
N GLU A 172 4.65 -4.51 -0.89
CA GLU A 172 3.96 -3.23 -0.87
C GLU A 172 2.56 -3.43 -0.30
N LEU A 173 2.20 -2.66 0.71
CA LEU A 173 0.93 -2.76 1.42
C LEU A 173 0.13 -1.47 1.21
N ILE A 174 -1.01 -1.54 0.52
CA ILE A 174 -1.93 -0.43 0.34
C ILE A 174 -3.27 -0.80 0.96
N GLN A 175 -3.60 -0.17 2.07
CA GLN A 175 -4.87 -0.36 2.77
C GLN A 175 -5.85 0.74 2.36
N GLN A 176 -6.79 0.43 1.48
CA GLN A 176 -7.72 1.40 0.93
C GLN A 176 -8.74 1.94 1.94
N THR A 177 -9.05 1.18 2.98
CA THR A 177 -10.00 1.56 4.03
C THR A 177 -9.35 2.12 5.29
N SER A 178 -8.03 2.01 5.42
CA SER A 178 -7.32 2.54 6.57
C SER A 178 -7.00 4.01 6.36
N LEU A 179 -7.35 4.84 7.34
CA LEU A 179 -6.96 6.25 7.38
C LEU A 179 -5.46 6.43 7.67
N ALA A 180 -4.73 5.38 8.01
CA ALA A 180 -3.33 5.46 8.42
C ALA A 180 -2.45 6.20 7.40
N CYS A 181 -2.66 5.92 6.10
CA CYS A 181 -1.89 6.58 5.03
C CYS A 181 -2.73 7.49 4.12
N ALA A 182 -4.02 7.68 4.40
CA ALA A 182 -4.93 8.42 3.51
C ALA A 182 -4.54 9.88 3.32
N TYR A 183 -3.88 10.47 4.30
CA TYR A 183 -3.45 11.86 4.31
C TYR A 183 -1.94 12.04 4.27
N SER A 184 -1.20 10.97 3.97
CA SER A 184 0.26 11.05 3.86
C SER A 184 0.67 11.73 2.56
N LEU A 185 1.49 12.77 2.67
CA LEU A 185 2.08 13.45 1.51
C LEU A 185 3.16 12.60 0.82
N ASN A 186 3.72 11.60 1.51
CA ASN A 186 4.75 10.72 0.97
C ASN A 186 4.17 9.52 0.19
N GLY A 187 2.85 9.30 0.24
CA GLY A 187 2.17 8.21 -0.44
C GLY A 187 1.34 7.33 0.48
N SER A 188 0.52 6.48 -0.10
CA SER A 188 -0.45 5.64 0.62
C SER A 188 0.05 4.23 0.90
N ALA A 189 1.26 3.87 0.48
CA ALA A 189 1.81 2.54 0.66
C ALA A 189 2.72 2.46 1.90
N MET A 190 2.72 1.33 2.54
CA MET A 190 3.71 0.90 3.51
C MET A 190 4.50 -0.26 2.91
N TYR A 191 5.70 -0.50 3.39
CA TYR A 191 6.58 -1.48 2.79
C TYR A 191 7.08 -2.48 3.83
N ALA A 192 7.26 -3.71 3.38
CA ALA A 192 7.86 -4.77 4.17
C ALA A 192 8.82 -5.61 3.32
N LYS A 193 9.61 -6.42 3.97
CA LYS A 193 10.31 -7.55 3.37
C LYS A 193 10.14 -8.78 4.23
N PHE A 194 10.22 -9.94 3.60
CA PHE A 194 10.30 -11.20 4.33
C PHE A 194 11.15 -12.23 3.58
N VAL A 195 11.59 -13.22 4.32
CA VAL A 195 12.26 -14.41 3.80
C VAL A 195 11.77 -15.62 4.59
N VAL A 196 11.56 -16.74 3.93
CA VAL A 196 11.42 -18.03 4.61
C VAL A 196 12.81 -18.58 4.76
N ASP A 197 13.31 -18.65 5.98
CA ASP A 197 14.65 -19.13 6.28
C ASP A 197 14.75 -20.64 6.16
N SER A 198 13.73 -21.36 6.63
CA SER A 198 13.69 -22.83 6.59
C SER A 198 12.28 -23.38 6.59
N VAL A 199 12.16 -24.64 6.20
CA VAL A 199 10.92 -25.40 6.16
C VAL A 199 11.13 -26.74 6.87
N ASP A 200 10.28 -27.03 7.81
CA ASP A 200 10.12 -28.38 8.36
C ASP A 200 9.05 -29.12 7.52
N LEU A 201 9.51 -29.95 6.60
CA LEU A 201 8.65 -30.68 5.68
C LEU A 201 7.71 -31.68 6.39
N PRO A 202 8.14 -32.45 7.40
CA PRO A 202 7.25 -33.36 8.11
C PRO A 202 6.05 -32.68 8.76
N SER A 203 6.26 -31.56 9.44
CA SER A 203 5.17 -30.77 10.06
C SER A 203 4.56 -29.72 9.12
N ARG A 204 5.11 -29.57 7.92
CA ARG A 204 4.75 -28.54 6.94
C ARG A 204 4.79 -27.12 7.53
N ARG A 205 5.79 -26.85 8.37
CA ARG A 205 5.97 -25.58 9.08
C ARG A 205 7.08 -24.74 8.43
N LEU A 206 6.78 -23.47 8.23
CA LEU A 206 7.68 -22.49 7.63
C LEU A 206 8.16 -21.53 8.72
N PHE A 207 9.46 -21.25 8.77
CA PHE A 207 10.08 -20.29 9.67
C PHE A 207 10.57 -19.11 8.86
N LEU A 208 10.20 -17.90 9.29
CA LEU A 208 10.42 -16.69 8.49
C LEU A 208 10.79 -15.49 9.35
N ARG A 209 11.56 -14.61 8.71
CA ARG A 209 11.87 -13.27 9.22
C ARG A 209 11.17 -12.24 8.38
N THR A 210 10.69 -11.16 9.04
CA THR A 210 10.05 -10.04 8.39
C THR A 210 10.66 -8.74 8.88
N VAL A 211 10.66 -7.70 8.06
CA VAL A 211 10.83 -6.30 8.47
C VAL A 211 9.68 -5.52 7.88
N ILE A 212 9.02 -4.71 8.69
CA ILE A 212 7.97 -3.79 8.24
C ILE A 212 8.33 -2.35 8.57
N ASP A 213 8.16 -1.46 7.59
CA ASP A 213 8.13 -0.02 7.77
C ASP A 213 6.67 0.44 7.76
N ALA A 214 6.18 0.85 8.93
CA ALA A 214 4.82 1.33 9.11
C ALA A 214 4.64 2.81 8.75
N ASN A 215 5.70 3.50 8.33
CA ASN A 215 5.61 4.89 7.91
C ASN A 215 5.15 4.98 6.45
N CYS A 216 4.08 5.73 6.22
CA CYS A 216 3.46 5.84 4.91
C CYS A 216 4.39 6.48 3.88
N GLY A 217 4.62 5.79 2.77
CA GLY A 217 5.46 6.23 1.66
C GLY A 217 6.97 6.07 1.88
N PHE A 218 7.42 5.75 3.07
CA PHE A 218 8.83 5.45 3.33
C PHE A 218 9.16 4.02 2.93
N ARG A 219 10.32 3.84 2.29
CA ARG A 219 10.74 2.55 1.74
C ARG A 219 11.94 1.93 2.45
N SER A 220 12.35 2.47 3.59
CA SER A 220 13.48 1.94 4.35
C SER A 220 13.11 0.62 5.02
N LEU A 221 13.87 -0.42 4.76
CA LEU A 221 13.70 -1.77 5.33
C LEU A 221 14.89 -2.13 6.23
N VAL A 222 15.46 -1.14 6.89
CA VAL A 222 16.55 -1.32 7.87
C VAL A 222 15.93 -1.51 9.24
N PRO A 223 16.14 -2.67 9.89
CA PRO A 223 15.60 -2.93 11.21
C PRO A 223 16.00 -1.86 12.24
N ASP A 224 15.12 -1.59 13.19
CA ASP A 224 15.33 -0.72 14.36
C ASP A 224 15.78 0.72 14.01
N SER A 225 15.58 1.13 12.75
CA SER A 225 15.90 2.49 12.30
C SER A 225 14.64 3.27 11.93
N ILE A 226 14.62 4.57 12.25
CA ILE A 226 13.59 5.48 11.76
C ILE A 226 13.96 5.87 10.31
N PRO A 227 13.06 5.66 9.33
CA PRO A 227 13.30 6.05 7.95
C PRO A 227 13.58 7.55 7.80
N THR A 228 14.54 7.90 6.95
CA THR A 228 14.88 9.31 6.70
C THR A 228 14.43 9.79 5.33
N SER A 229 14.08 8.86 4.42
CA SER A 229 13.62 9.13 3.05
C SER A 229 12.97 7.87 2.44
#